data_3ed83b555b2cddedc839499c3c1b807e
#
_entry.id   3ed83b555b2cddedc839499c3c1b807e
#
_cell.length_a   1.000
_cell.length_b   1.000
_cell.length_c   1.000
_cell.angle_alpha   90.00
_cell.angle_beta   90.00
_cell.angle_gamma   90.00
#
_symmetry.space_group_name_H-M   'P 1'
#
loop_
_entity.id
_entity.type
_entity.pdbx_description
1 polymer ?
#
loop_
_entity_poly.entity_id
_entity_poly.type
_entity_poly.pdbx_seq_one_letter_code
_entity_poly.pdbx_strand_id
1 'polypeptide(L)'
;PNDKQGFPRGYGDDHRIAPGQDLEYLIRFQNTGTDTAFTVRITDTLSTWLDPASIVPGASSHPYSWSLGGEGVITFLFENILLPDSNTNLAASQGFVNFRIQQREQVPLNTVILNTAAIYFDFNAPVITNE
;
A
#
# COMPACT_ATOMS: atom_id res chain seq x y z
N PRO A 1 5.70 -2.51 -11.82
CA PRO A 1 5.20 -3.61 -11.00
C PRO A 1 4.16 -3.15 -10.00
N ASN A 2 3.35 -4.09 -9.55
CA ASN A 2 2.35 -3.85 -8.51
C ASN A 2 2.79 -4.61 -7.27
N ASP A 3 3.35 -3.91 -6.30
CA ASP A 3 3.85 -4.56 -5.09
C ASP A 3 3.70 -3.69 -3.85
N LYS A 4 4.01 -4.28 -2.71
CA LYS A 4 4.04 -3.62 -1.42
C LYS A 4 5.32 -4.03 -0.69
N GLN A 5 6.03 -3.05 -0.15
CA GLN A 5 7.25 -3.26 0.62
C GLN A 5 7.08 -2.66 2.00
N GLY A 6 7.53 -3.39 3.02
CA GLY A 6 7.52 -2.91 4.39
C GLY A 6 8.92 -2.61 4.90
N PHE A 7 9.04 -1.59 5.73
CA PHE A 7 10.29 -1.19 6.37
C PHE A 7 10.06 -0.93 7.86
N PRO A 8 10.86 -1.51 8.75
CA PRO A 8 11.97 -2.42 8.46
C PRO A 8 11.49 -3.72 7.87
N ARG A 9 12.36 -4.42 7.14
CA ARG A 9 11.98 -5.69 6.47
C ARG A 9 11.80 -6.86 7.43
N GLY A 10 12.13 -6.68 8.69
CA GLY A 10 12.04 -7.72 9.67
C GLY A 10 13.30 -8.59 9.75
N TYR A 11 13.26 -9.60 10.58
CA TYR A 11 14.40 -10.47 10.87
C TYR A 11 14.15 -11.88 10.36
N GLY A 12 15.18 -12.48 9.77
CA GLY A 12 15.13 -13.84 9.27
C GLY A 12 14.16 -13.99 8.10
N ASP A 13 13.89 -15.24 7.73
CA ASP A 13 13.04 -15.58 6.60
C ASP A 13 11.56 -15.24 6.85
N ASP A 14 11.17 -15.14 8.11
CA ASP A 14 9.80 -14.84 8.51
C ASP A 14 9.49 -13.35 8.53
N HIS A 15 10.47 -12.48 8.29
CA HIS A 15 10.30 -11.03 8.34
C HIS A 15 9.71 -10.54 9.66
N ARG A 16 10.21 -11.04 10.77
CA ARG A 16 9.73 -10.66 12.10
C ARG A 16 10.21 -9.27 12.48
N ILE A 17 9.31 -8.51 13.11
CA ILE A 17 9.56 -7.13 13.51
C ILE A 17 9.66 -7.06 15.04
N ALA A 18 10.62 -6.30 15.54
CA ALA A 18 10.74 -6.08 16.99
C ALA A 18 9.52 -5.31 17.51
N PRO A 19 9.02 -5.66 18.72
CA PRO A 19 7.90 -4.92 19.30
C PRO A 19 8.20 -3.43 19.42
N GLY A 20 7.21 -2.61 19.15
CA GLY A 20 7.32 -1.15 19.30
C GLY A 20 7.98 -0.42 18.16
N GLN A 21 8.50 -1.12 17.15
CA GLN A 21 9.05 -0.45 15.96
C GLN A 21 7.94 0.16 15.11
N ASP A 22 8.18 1.38 14.63
CA ASP A 22 7.34 1.97 13.60
C ASP A 22 7.58 1.26 12.28
N LEU A 23 6.53 1.13 11.49
CA LEU A 23 6.60 0.51 10.19
C LEU A 23 6.31 1.56 9.11
N GLU A 24 6.98 1.40 7.99
CA GLU A 24 6.73 2.20 6.80
C GLU A 24 6.43 1.24 5.64
N TYR A 25 5.36 1.52 4.91
CA TYR A 25 4.97 0.72 3.76
C TYR A 25 5.03 1.56 2.50
N LEU A 26 5.56 0.95 1.45
CA LEU A 26 5.60 1.51 0.11
C LEU A 26 4.76 0.62 -0.79
N ILE A 27 3.74 1.19 -1.42
CA ILE A 27 2.92 0.50 -2.39
C ILE A 27 3.24 1.07 -3.76
N ARG A 28 3.68 0.21 -4.67
CA ARG A 28 3.96 0.59 -6.05
C ARG A 28 2.91 0.00 -6.96
N PHE A 29 2.54 0.76 -7.99
CA PHE A 29 1.56 0.30 -8.96
C PHE A 29 2.00 0.68 -10.37
N GLN A 30 1.52 -0.10 -11.33
CA GLN A 30 1.82 0.11 -12.74
C GLN A 30 0.61 -0.29 -13.56
N ASN A 31 0.23 0.57 -14.52
CA ASN A 31 -0.83 0.26 -15.45
C ASN A 31 -0.25 -0.60 -16.59
N THR A 32 -0.47 -1.91 -16.51
CA THR A 32 -0.04 -2.87 -17.52
C THR A 32 -1.16 -3.26 -18.46
N GLY A 33 -2.29 -2.54 -18.42
CA GLY A 33 -3.42 -2.76 -19.32
C GLY A 33 -3.17 -2.23 -20.72
N THR A 34 -4.25 -1.94 -21.43
CA THR A 34 -4.21 -1.51 -22.82
C THR A 34 -4.61 -0.05 -23.02
N ASP A 35 -5.18 0.58 -21.99
CA ASP A 35 -5.67 1.96 -22.05
C ASP A 35 -5.24 2.75 -20.83
N THR A 36 -5.31 4.09 -20.93
CA THR A 36 -5.08 4.99 -19.80
C THR A 36 -6.03 4.68 -18.66
N ALA A 37 -5.51 4.57 -17.44
CA ALA A 37 -6.32 4.48 -16.23
C ALA A 37 -6.66 5.90 -15.75
N PHE A 38 -7.93 6.18 -15.55
CA PHE A 38 -8.39 7.49 -15.07
C PHE A 38 -8.35 7.60 -13.56
N THR A 39 -8.58 6.50 -12.88
CA THR A 39 -8.63 6.43 -11.42
C THR A 39 -7.88 5.20 -10.93
N VAL A 40 -7.05 5.39 -9.90
CA VAL A 40 -6.43 4.27 -9.19
C VAL A 40 -6.91 4.33 -7.75
N ARG A 41 -7.41 3.22 -7.25
CA ARG A 41 -7.84 3.08 -5.85
C ARG A 41 -7.06 1.93 -5.22
N ILE A 42 -6.45 2.21 -4.08
CA ILE A 42 -5.71 1.20 -3.32
C ILE A 42 -6.41 1.00 -2.00
N THR A 43 -6.77 -0.23 -1.68
CA THR A 43 -7.30 -0.58 -0.36
C THR A 43 -6.30 -1.49 0.34
N ASP A 44 -6.00 -1.17 1.58
CA ASP A 44 -5.05 -1.91 2.39
C ASP A 44 -5.74 -2.28 3.70
N THR A 45 -5.96 -3.58 3.90
CA THR A 45 -6.50 -4.09 5.15
C THR A 45 -5.35 -4.28 6.12
N LEU A 46 -5.27 -3.40 7.11
CA LEU A 46 -4.17 -3.40 8.07
C LEU A 46 -4.20 -4.65 8.95
N SER A 47 -3.02 -5.17 9.24
CA SER A 47 -2.89 -6.24 10.24
C SER A 47 -3.50 -5.81 11.57
N THR A 48 -4.09 -6.75 12.30
CA THR A 48 -4.65 -6.49 13.63
C THR A 48 -3.58 -6.07 14.66
N TRP A 49 -2.31 -6.31 14.37
CA TRP A 49 -1.19 -5.88 15.21
C TRP A 49 -0.79 -4.41 14.98
N LEU A 50 -1.38 -3.74 13.99
CA LEU A 50 -1.10 -2.35 13.68
C LEU A 50 -2.21 -1.47 14.24
N ASP A 51 -1.83 -0.26 14.67
CA ASP A 51 -2.75 0.73 15.22
C ASP A 51 -3.25 1.66 14.11
N PRO A 52 -4.51 1.52 13.66
CA PRO A 52 -5.00 2.36 12.57
C PRO A 52 -4.99 3.86 12.90
N ALA A 53 -5.14 4.23 14.17
CA ALA A 53 -5.14 5.64 14.58
C ALA A 53 -3.77 6.29 14.45
N SER A 54 -2.70 5.50 14.33
CA SER A 54 -1.34 6.01 14.22
C SER A 54 -0.90 6.26 12.79
N ILE A 55 -1.74 6.00 11.80
CA ILE A 55 -1.33 6.09 10.39
C ILE A 55 -0.98 7.51 9.99
N VAL A 56 0.13 7.65 9.29
CA VAL A 56 0.59 8.91 8.71
C VAL A 56 0.83 8.69 7.22
N PRO A 57 -0.07 9.18 6.35
CA PRO A 57 0.16 9.11 4.91
C PRO A 57 1.39 9.92 4.53
N GLY A 58 2.13 9.43 3.54
CA GLY A 58 3.42 10.04 3.18
C GLY A 58 3.49 10.45 1.72
N ALA A 59 4.69 10.33 1.18
CA ALA A 59 4.98 10.72 -0.19
C ALA A 59 4.25 9.86 -1.21
N SER A 60 4.01 10.43 -2.37
CA SER A 60 3.40 9.72 -3.49
C SER A 60 3.91 10.30 -4.80
N SER A 61 3.75 9.54 -5.87
CA SER A 61 4.07 10.00 -7.23
C SER A 61 3.03 10.95 -7.81
N HIS A 62 1.79 10.88 -7.31
CA HIS A 62 0.64 11.63 -7.83
C HIS A 62 -0.21 12.12 -6.68
N PRO A 63 -0.99 13.19 -6.88
CA PRO A 63 -1.94 13.65 -5.85
C PRO A 63 -2.94 12.57 -5.49
N TYR A 64 -3.28 12.47 -4.21
CA TYR A 64 -4.23 11.50 -3.71
C TYR A 64 -5.03 12.05 -2.54
N SER A 65 -6.18 11.42 -2.28
CA SER A 65 -6.89 11.55 -1.02
C SER A 65 -6.87 10.19 -0.31
N TRP A 66 -7.13 10.19 0.99
CA TRP A 66 -7.16 8.94 1.74
C TRP A 66 -8.25 8.94 2.78
N SER A 67 -8.69 7.75 3.16
CA SER A 67 -9.67 7.58 4.23
C SER A 67 -9.38 6.28 4.98
N LEU A 68 -9.84 6.22 6.22
CA LEU A 68 -9.68 5.07 7.08
C LEU A 68 -11.06 4.56 7.49
N GLY A 69 -11.37 3.33 7.12
CA GLY A 69 -12.61 2.66 7.52
C GLY A 69 -12.53 2.09 8.93
N GLY A 70 -13.70 1.85 9.54
CA GLY A 70 -13.80 1.39 10.93
C GLY A 70 -13.23 -0.01 11.18
N GLU A 71 -12.99 -0.79 10.14
CA GLU A 71 -12.42 -2.15 10.24
C GLU A 71 -10.93 -2.19 9.98
N GLY A 72 -10.24 -1.05 10.00
CA GLY A 72 -8.81 -1.00 9.74
C GLY A 72 -8.44 -1.08 8.26
N VAL A 73 -9.33 -0.66 7.38
CA VAL A 73 -9.06 -0.58 5.95
C VAL A 73 -8.71 0.85 5.59
N ILE A 74 -7.48 1.07 5.11
CA ILE A 74 -7.10 2.38 4.58
C ILE A 74 -7.29 2.36 3.05
N THR A 75 -7.85 3.46 2.53
CA THR A 75 -8.06 3.63 1.10
C THR A 75 -7.30 4.86 0.62
N PHE A 76 -6.50 4.68 -0.43
CA PHE A 76 -5.85 5.78 -1.16
C PHE A 76 -6.55 5.91 -2.50
N LEU A 77 -6.96 7.12 -2.84
CA LEU A 77 -7.70 7.40 -4.07
C LEU A 77 -6.96 8.43 -4.92
N PHE A 78 -6.62 8.03 -6.13
CA PHE A 78 -5.96 8.88 -7.13
C PHE A 78 -6.98 9.19 -8.22
N GLU A 79 -7.76 10.26 -8.03
CA GLU A 79 -8.74 10.68 -9.02
C GLU A 79 -8.06 11.45 -10.16
N ASN A 80 -8.50 11.20 -11.38
CA ASN A 80 -7.95 11.86 -12.58
C ASN A 80 -6.44 11.70 -12.71
N ILE A 81 -5.92 10.56 -12.30
CA ILE A 81 -4.47 10.30 -12.36
C ILE A 81 -3.98 10.23 -13.81
N LEU A 82 -4.82 9.82 -14.74
CA LEU A 82 -4.53 9.69 -16.16
C LEU A 82 -3.24 8.90 -16.40
N LEU A 83 -3.17 7.72 -15.79
CA LEU A 83 -1.98 6.88 -15.82
C LEU A 83 -1.91 6.11 -17.14
N PRO A 84 -0.96 6.42 -18.03
CA PRO A 84 -0.87 5.71 -19.30
C PRO A 84 -0.50 4.24 -19.09
N ASP A 85 -0.82 3.40 -20.07
CA ASP A 85 -0.41 2.01 -20.03
C ASP A 85 1.08 1.87 -20.35
N SER A 86 1.68 0.76 -19.89
CA SER A 86 3.12 0.53 -20.00
C SER A 86 3.60 0.39 -21.46
N ASN A 87 2.74 -0.05 -22.36
CA ASN A 87 3.09 -0.13 -23.79
C ASN A 87 3.18 1.25 -24.45
N THR A 88 2.37 2.19 -24.00
CA THR A 88 2.37 3.57 -24.53
C THR A 88 3.49 4.41 -23.93
N ASN A 89 3.68 4.32 -22.60
CA ASN A 89 4.71 5.08 -21.91
C ASN A 89 5.10 4.35 -20.62
N LEU A 90 6.16 3.57 -20.69
CA LEU A 90 6.61 2.74 -19.57
C LEU A 90 6.91 3.56 -18.33
N ALA A 91 7.66 4.65 -18.46
CA ALA A 91 8.05 5.46 -17.32
C ALA A 91 6.85 6.11 -16.63
N ALA A 92 5.91 6.65 -17.41
CA ALA A 92 4.74 7.34 -16.88
C ALA A 92 3.64 6.37 -16.38
N SER A 93 3.73 5.09 -16.70
CA SER A 93 2.74 4.09 -16.30
C SER A 93 2.82 3.68 -14.83
N GLN A 94 3.81 4.17 -14.10
CA GLN A 94 4.13 3.75 -12.75
C GLN A 94 3.79 4.82 -11.72
N GLY A 95 3.43 4.38 -10.53
CA GLY A 95 3.20 5.29 -9.41
C GLY A 95 3.47 4.60 -8.08
N PHE A 96 3.47 5.41 -7.03
CA PHE A 96 3.65 4.89 -5.67
C PHE A 96 2.97 5.79 -4.65
N VAL A 97 2.73 5.21 -3.48
CA VAL A 97 2.35 5.91 -2.25
C VAL A 97 3.00 5.20 -1.07
N ASN A 98 3.42 5.96 -0.08
CA ASN A 98 3.89 5.37 1.16
C ASN A 98 3.10 5.89 2.35
N PHE A 99 3.17 5.14 3.45
CA PHE A 99 2.60 5.55 4.72
C PHE A 99 3.38 4.92 5.86
N ARG A 100 3.25 5.55 7.03
CA ARG A 100 3.85 5.10 8.28
C ARG A 100 2.77 4.68 9.24
N ILE A 101 3.06 3.68 10.07
CA ILE A 101 2.11 3.19 11.04
C ILE A 101 2.86 2.58 12.22
N GLN A 102 2.27 2.69 13.41
CA GLN A 102 2.83 2.11 14.62
C GLN A 102 2.17 0.76 14.90
N GLN A 103 2.93 -0.12 15.54
CA GLN A 103 2.37 -1.34 16.09
C GLN A 103 1.47 -1.01 17.27
N ARG A 104 0.47 -1.86 17.51
CA ARG A 104 -0.31 -1.79 18.76
C ARG A 104 0.60 -2.06 19.94
N GLU A 105 0.22 -1.56 21.12
CA GLU A 105 0.92 -1.89 22.36
C GLU A 105 0.84 -3.38 22.63
N GLN A 106 1.87 -3.91 23.30
CA GLN A 106 1.91 -5.30 23.75
C GLN A 106 1.89 -6.34 22.62
N VAL A 107 2.42 -6.01 21.45
CA VAL A 107 2.63 -7.01 20.41
C VAL A 107 3.65 -8.03 20.91
N PRO A 108 3.32 -9.34 20.90
CA PRO A 108 4.26 -10.34 21.38
C PRO A 108 5.56 -10.36 20.60
N LEU A 109 6.65 -10.68 21.28
CA LEU A 109 7.95 -10.85 20.63
C LEU A 109 7.86 -11.91 19.53
N ASN A 110 8.52 -11.68 18.42
CA ASN A 110 8.54 -12.56 17.26
C ASN A 110 7.18 -12.68 16.54
N THR A 111 6.27 -11.74 16.75
CA THR A 111 5.04 -11.68 15.96
C THR A 111 5.39 -11.37 14.50
N VAL A 112 4.79 -12.12 13.59
CA VAL A 112 4.89 -11.84 12.15
C VAL A 112 3.74 -10.92 11.76
N ILE A 113 4.06 -9.76 11.19
CA ILE A 113 3.07 -8.79 10.72
C ILE A 113 2.98 -8.91 9.21
N LEU A 114 1.85 -9.46 8.74
CA LEU A 114 1.56 -9.64 7.33
C LEU A 114 0.58 -8.58 6.88
N ASN A 115 0.83 -8.02 5.70
CA ASN A 115 -0.02 -6.99 5.16
C ASN A 115 -0.02 -7.04 3.64
N THR A 116 -1.18 -6.87 3.04
CA THR A 116 -1.34 -6.91 1.58
C THR A 116 -2.32 -5.85 1.15
N ALA A 117 -2.22 -5.40 -0.09
CA ALA A 117 -3.09 -4.37 -0.64
C ALA A 117 -3.74 -4.84 -1.92
N ALA A 118 -4.90 -4.25 -2.23
CA ALA A 118 -5.60 -4.44 -3.48
C ALA A 118 -5.55 -3.14 -4.29
N ILE A 119 -5.13 -3.22 -5.53
CA ILE A 119 -5.00 -2.06 -6.42
C ILE A 119 -6.04 -2.19 -7.52
N TYR A 120 -6.91 -1.17 -7.61
CA TYR A 120 -7.99 -1.11 -8.60
C TYR A 120 -7.66 -0.04 -9.64
N PHE A 121 -7.62 -0.45 -10.90
CA PHE A 121 -7.48 0.46 -12.03
C PHE A 121 -8.85 0.64 -12.67
N ASP A 122 -9.45 1.82 -12.50
CA ASP A 122 -10.81 2.13 -12.94
C ASP A 122 -11.82 1.11 -12.39
N PHE A 123 -12.54 0.40 -13.24
CA PHE A 123 -13.55 -0.59 -12.86
C PHE A 123 -13.07 -2.03 -13.01
N ASN A 124 -11.79 -2.24 -13.27
CA ASN A 124 -11.24 -3.56 -13.45
C ASN A 124 -11.14 -4.32 -12.11
N ALA A 125 -10.99 -5.63 -12.21
CA ALA A 125 -10.74 -6.46 -11.04
C ALA A 125 -9.43 -6.03 -10.35
N PRO A 126 -9.34 -6.16 -9.03
CA PRO A 126 -8.15 -5.71 -8.32
C PRO A 126 -6.93 -6.57 -8.62
N VAL A 127 -5.76 -5.91 -8.56
CA VAL A 127 -4.46 -6.58 -8.52
C VAL A 127 -4.06 -6.67 -7.05
N ILE A 128 -3.81 -7.87 -6.57
CA ILE A 128 -3.43 -8.09 -5.17
C ILE A 128 -1.92 -8.08 -5.07
N THR A 129 -1.40 -7.31 -4.12
CA THR A 129 0.05 -7.25 -3.89
C THR A 129 0.53 -8.46 -3.09
N ASN A 130 1.83 -8.65 -3.04
CA ASN A 130 2.48 -9.59 -2.13
C ASN A 130 2.23 -9.20 -0.66
N GLU A 131 2.28 -10.18 0.21
CA GLU A 131 2.20 -9.96 1.65
C GLU A 131 3.50 -9.45 2.27
#